data_ac5884180416ea29e9761cc1f17e79bf
#
_entry.id   ac5884180416ea29e9761cc1f17e79bf
#
_cell.length_a   1.000
_cell.length_b   1.000
_cell.length_c   1.000
_cell.angle_alpha   90.00
_cell.angle_beta   90.00
_cell.angle_gamma   90.00
#
_symmetry.space_group_name_H-M   'P 1'
#
loop_
_entity.id
_entity.type
_entity.pdbx_description
1 polymer ?
#
loop_
_entity_poly.entity_id
_entity_poly.type
_entity_poly.pdbx_seq_one_letter_code
_entity_poly.pdbx_strand_id
1 'polypeptide(L)'
;MKSFRVVLCAMVLLCGLMATGFDNKEGGAILVVSFGTSYNESREQTIGAIEEAIREAYPDYDVRRAFTSQIIIDKLKERDGLEIDNVTQALDRAVADGIKTLIVQPTHLMHGFEYTDLKDELDKYTDKFDTIVMGEPLLNTEEDFEQVADTLAKDTESYVDGKTAVVFMGHGTEADSNEIYAQMQGVFEDKELADYYVGTVEAEPSLDDVIAAIDGKDYTRVVLEPLMVVAGDHANNDMAGDEDDSWKSILTGEGYEVECILEGLGQKEGIQQIYVAHVQDAIDSIA
;
A
#
# COMPACT_ATOMS: atom_id res chain seq x y z
N MET A 1 -48.91 63.79 -26.40
CA MET A 1 -48.03 62.94 -27.23
C MET A 1 -46.78 62.63 -26.42
N LYS A 2 -46.69 61.46 -25.84
CA LYS A 2 -45.53 61.03 -25.04
C LYS A 2 -44.74 59.96 -25.82
N SER A 3 -43.51 60.30 -26.17
CA SER A 3 -42.60 59.39 -26.90
C SER A 3 -42.05 58.32 -25.97
N PHE A 4 -42.30 57.06 -26.28
CA PHE A 4 -41.68 55.91 -25.59
C PHE A 4 -40.32 55.61 -26.30
N ARG A 5 -39.23 55.77 -25.58
CA ARG A 5 -37.92 55.33 -25.99
C ARG A 5 -37.74 53.86 -25.51
N VAL A 6 -37.68 52.97 -26.47
CA VAL A 6 -37.29 51.56 -26.22
C VAL A 6 -35.78 51.52 -26.08
N VAL A 7 -35.31 51.15 -24.89
CA VAL A 7 -33.89 50.83 -24.65
C VAL A 7 -33.70 49.34 -24.87
N LEU A 8 -32.98 49.02 -25.95
CA LEU A 8 -32.56 47.65 -26.29
C LEU A 8 -31.35 47.31 -25.45
N CYS A 9 -31.55 46.52 -24.38
CA CYS A 9 -30.47 45.90 -23.61
C CYS A 9 -29.91 44.70 -24.38
N ALA A 10 -28.73 44.85 -24.99
CA ALA A 10 -27.98 43.76 -25.55
C ALA A 10 -27.30 42.99 -24.37
N MET A 11 -27.83 41.79 -24.07
CA MET A 11 -27.21 40.85 -23.15
C MET A 11 -26.07 40.13 -23.89
N VAL A 12 -24.83 40.55 -23.66
CA VAL A 12 -23.66 39.82 -24.10
C VAL A 12 -23.50 38.63 -23.15
N LEU A 13 -23.85 37.42 -23.61
CA LEU A 13 -23.49 36.17 -22.93
C LEU A 13 -21.96 35.98 -23.06
N LEU A 14 -21.24 36.33 -22.02
CA LEU A 14 -19.87 35.92 -21.85
C LEU A 14 -19.91 34.45 -21.41
N CYS A 15 -19.78 33.52 -22.39
CA CYS A 15 -19.38 32.12 -22.09
C CYS A 15 -17.95 32.17 -21.60
N GLY A 16 -17.78 32.28 -20.25
CA GLY A 16 -16.51 31.98 -19.63
C GLY A 16 -16.24 30.49 -19.77
N LEU A 17 -15.31 30.09 -20.65
CA LEU A 17 -14.61 28.84 -20.52
C LEU A 17 -13.93 28.93 -19.15
N MET A 18 -14.46 28.23 -18.17
CA MET A 18 -13.69 27.84 -17.00
C MET A 18 -12.71 26.75 -17.52
N ALA A 19 -11.54 27.19 -17.99
CA ALA A 19 -10.39 26.33 -17.98
C ALA A 19 -10.15 26.01 -16.48
N THR A 20 -10.48 24.82 -16.06
CA THR A 20 -9.93 24.26 -14.82
C THR A 20 -8.45 24.08 -15.10
N GLY A 21 -7.68 25.16 -14.89
CA GLY A 21 -6.24 25.08 -14.89
C GLY A 21 -5.89 24.17 -13.74
N PHE A 22 -5.37 22.99 -14.05
CA PHE A 22 -4.58 22.26 -13.08
C PHE A 22 -3.38 23.17 -12.77
N ASP A 23 -3.32 23.71 -11.56
CA ASP A 23 -2.13 24.35 -11.04
C ASP A 23 -1.05 23.26 -10.98
N ASN A 24 -0.20 23.17 -12.00
CA ASN A 24 0.99 22.34 -11.93
C ASN A 24 1.82 22.85 -10.75
N LYS A 25 1.87 22.07 -9.69
CA LYS A 25 2.70 22.38 -8.52
C LYS A 25 4.17 22.43 -8.94
N GLU A 26 4.95 23.30 -8.32
CA GLU A 26 6.34 23.57 -8.70
C GLU A 26 7.23 22.31 -8.64
N GLY A 27 6.93 21.36 -7.74
CA GLY A 27 7.64 20.08 -7.59
C GLY A 27 7.33 19.04 -8.68
N GLY A 28 6.21 19.17 -9.38
CA GLY A 28 5.73 18.15 -10.32
C GLY A 28 4.65 17.26 -9.70
N ALA A 29 4.70 15.95 -9.97
CA ALA A 29 3.74 14.99 -9.40
C ALA A 29 4.43 13.81 -8.72
N ILE A 30 3.77 13.27 -7.69
CA ILE A 30 4.07 11.97 -7.09
C ILE A 30 2.91 11.02 -7.43
N LEU A 31 3.20 9.97 -8.19
CA LEU A 31 2.24 8.91 -8.50
C LEU A 31 2.44 7.76 -7.52
N VAL A 32 1.50 7.61 -6.59
CA VAL A 32 1.48 6.49 -5.65
C VAL A 32 0.81 5.30 -6.35
N VAL A 33 1.56 4.21 -6.51
CA VAL A 33 1.12 3.00 -7.22
C VAL A 33 0.95 1.86 -6.25
N SER A 34 -0.28 1.37 -6.13
CA SER A 34 -0.65 0.25 -5.24
C SER A 34 -1.21 -0.90 -6.04
N PHE A 35 -1.13 -2.14 -5.52
CA PHE A 35 -1.90 -3.25 -6.08
C PHE A 35 -3.40 -2.92 -6.07
N GLY A 36 -3.85 -2.30 -4.99
CA GLY A 36 -5.24 -1.97 -4.75
C GLY A 36 -5.93 -2.98 -3.84
N THR A 37 -7.09 -2.60 -3.33
CA THR A 37 -8.01 -3.49 -2.61
C THR A 37 -9.46 -3.07 -2.85
N SER A 38 -10.35 -4.05 -2.94
CA SER A 38 -11.79 -3.82 -3.06
C SER A 38 -12.49 -3.63 -1.70
N TYR A 39 -11.79 -3.79 -0.60
CA TYR A 39 -12.27 -3.52 0.75
C TYR A 39 -12.16 -2.03 1.03
N ASN A 40 -13.30 -1.33 1.06
CA ASN A 40 -13.34 0.13 1.09
C ASN A 40 -12.67 0.72 2.33
N GLU A 41 -12.96 0.16 3.50
CA GLU A 41 -12.36 0.62 4.75
C GLU A 41 -10.84 0.40 4.76
N SER A 42 -10.39 -0.81 4.43
CA SER A 42 -8.95 -1.11 4.33
C SER A 42 -8.26 -0.20 3.32
N ARG A 43 -8.88 0.06 2.15
CA ARG A 43 -8.30 0.97 1.15
C ARG A 43 -8.05 2.38 1.70
N GLU A 44 -9.03 2.95 2.39
CA GLU A 44 -8.91 4.31 2.95
C GLU A 44 -7.91 4.36 4.11
N GLN A 45 -7.94 3.35 4.98
CA GLN A 45 -7.08 3.30 6.16
C GLN A 45 -5.62 2.93 5.84
N THR A 46 -5.36 2.29 4.70
CA THR A 46 -4.02 1.88 4.29
C THR A 46 -3.47 2.72 3.15
N ILE A 47 -3.92 2.47 1.90
CA ILE A 47 -3.46 3.20 0.71
C ILE A 47 -3.75 4.70 0.87
N GLY A 48 -4.96 5.04 1.31
CA GLY A 48 -5.35 6.44 1.55
C GLY A 48 -4.47 7.12 2.59
N ALA A 49 -4.13 6.42 3.67
CA ALA A 49 -3.26 6.96 4.72
C ALA A 49 -1.81 7.17 4.24
N ILE A 50 -1.25 6.23 3.47
CA ILE A 50 0.07 6.40 2.84
C ILE A 50 0.06 7.61 1.90
N GLU A 51 -0.95 7.75 1.04
CA GLU A 51 -1.07 8.89 0.13
C GLU A 51 -1.20 10.22 0.86
N GLU A 52 -1.94 10.24 1.99
CA GLU A 52 -2.08 11.44 2.80
C GLU A 52 -0.77 11.82 3.49
N ALA A 53 -0.05 10.85 4.06
CA ALA A 53 1.27 11.08 4.64
C ALA A 53 2.27 11.66 3.60
N ILE A 54 2.27 11.12 2.38
CA ILE A 54 3.07 11.66 1.28
C ILE A 54 2.61 13.07 0.90
N ARG A 55 1.30 13.33 0.84
CA ARG A 55 0.75 14.65 0.50
C ARG A 55 1.09 15.71 1.54
N GLU A 56 1.07 15.34 2.81
CA GLU A 56 1.45 16.22 3.91
C GLU A 56 2.95 16.54 3.90
N ALA A 57 3.79 15.53 3.60
CA ALA A 57 5.25 15.69 3.54
C ALA A 57 5.71 16.51 2.31
N TYR A 58 4.99 16.38 1.18
CA TYR A 58 5.37 17.01 -0.10
C TYR A 58 4.26 17.92 -0.66
N PRO A 59 3.93 19.04 0.01
CA PRO A 59 2.81 19.91 -0.38
C PRO A 59 3.00 20.59 -1.76
N ASP A 60 4.25 20.65 -2.25
CA ASP A 60 4.60 21.24 -3.55
C ASP A 60 4.46 20.24 -4.72
N TYR A 61 4.10 18.99 -4.44
CA TYR A 61 3.84 17.95 -5.43
C TYR A 61 2.35 17.63 -5.56
N ASP A 62 1.91 17.31 -6.78
CA ASP A 62 0.56 16.79 -7.06
C ASP A 62 0.53 15.28 -6.80
N VAL A 63 -0.05 14.84 -5.68
CA VAL A 63 -0.08 13.42 -5.29
C VAL A 63 -1.27 12.74 -5.95
N ARG A 64 -0.97 11.75 -6.80
CA ARG A 64 -1.90 11.00 -7.64
C ARG A 64 -1.90 9.52 -7.26
N ARG A 65 -2.97 8.81 -7.62
CA ARG A 65 -3.17 7.38 -7.37
C ARG A 65 -3.21 6.59 -8.67
N ALA A 66 -2.62 5.40 -8.67
CA ALA A 66 -2.89 4.35 -9.65
C ALA A 66 -2.92 2.97 -8.98
N PHE A 67 -3.64 2.02 -9.57
CA PHE A 67 -3.62 0.62 -9.17
C PHE A 67 -3.04 -0.26 -10.27
N THR A 68 -2.35 -1.34 -9.87
CA THR A 68 -1.84 -2.36 -10.80
C THR A 68 -2.89 -3.40 -11.13
N SER A 69 -3.76 -3.76 -10.18
CA SER A 69 -4.77 -4.81 -10.37
C SER A 69 -6.00 -4.32 -11.13
N GLN A 70 -6.11 -4.71 -12.42
CA GLN A 70 -7.28 -4.39 -13.25
C GLN A 70 -8.57 -5.00 -12.66
N ILE A 71 -8.49 -6.18 -12.06
CA ILE A 71 -9.64 -6.85 -11.42
C ILE A 71 -10.21 -5.97 -10.29
N ILE A 72 -9.34 -5.39 -9.47
CA ILE A 72 -9.75 -4.49 -8.38
C ILE A 72 -10.36 -3.20 -8.95
N ILE A 73 -9.73 -2.62 -9.97
CA ILE A 73 -10.24 -1.41 -10.64
C ILE A 73 -11.65 -1.65 -11.19
N ASP A 74 -11.86 -2.74 -11.92
CA ASP A 74 -13.14 -3.08 -12.52
C ASP A 74 -14.21 -3.33 -11.44
N LYS A 75 -13.85 -4.05 -10.37
CA LYS A 75 -14.75 -4.32 -9.24
C LYS A 75 -15.18 -3.03 -8.52
N LEU A 76 -14.25 -2.10 -8.30
CA LEU A 76 -14.55 -0.82 -7.68
C LEU A 76 -15.42 0.06 -8.57
N LYS A 77 -15.17 0.05 -9.88
CA LYS A 77 -15.99 0.78 -10.85
C LYS A 77 -17.41 0.22 -10.91
N GLU A 78 -17.57 -1.11 -10.99
CA GLU A 78 -18.88 -1.75 -11.10
C GLU A 78 -19.69 -1.61 -9.80
N ARG A 79 -19.07 -1.83 -8.65
CA ARG A 79 -19.75 -1.86 -7.35
C ARG A 79 -20.00 -0.45 -6.79
N ASP A 80 -18.99 0.43 -6.87
CA ASP A 80 -18.96 1.70 -6.12
C ASP A 80 -19.01 2.91 -7.07
N GLY A 81 -18.89 2.73 -8.39
CA GLY A 81 -18.78 3.81 -9.36
C GLY A 81 -17.46 4.59 -9.26
N LEU A 82 -16.44 4.03 -8.61
CA LEU A 82 -15.14 4.65 -8.47
C LEU A 82 -14.31 4.43 -9.74
N GLU A 83 -13.79 5.52 -10.31
CA GLU A 83 -12.88 5.48 -11.43
C GLU A 83 -11.45 5.66 -10.90
N ILE A 84 -10.66 4.59 -10.95
CA ILE A 84 -9.24 4.59 -10.59
C ILE A 84 -8.45 4.22 -11.83
N ASP A 85 -7.43 5.01 -12.13
CA ASP A 85 -6.56 4.75 -13.26
C ASP A 85 -5.67 3.51 -12.98
N ASN A 86 -5.46 2.68 -13.99
CA ASN A 86 -4.32 1.78 -13.98
C ASN A 86 -3.03 2.55 -14.28
N VAL A 87 -1.87 1.88 -14.20
CA VAL A 87 -0.56 2.53 -14.35
C VAL A 87 -0.45 3.27 -15.69
N THR A 88 -0.77 2.60 -16.81
CA THR A 88 -0.72 3.21 -18.16
C THR A 88 -1.63 4.44 -18.26
N GLN A 89 -2.86 4.36 -17.76
CA GLN A 89 -3.81 5.47 -17.77
C GLN A 89 -3.33 6.65 -16.93
N ALA A 90 -2.73 6.38 -15.76
CA ALA A 90 -2.20 7.42 -14.89
C ALA A 90 -0.99 8.13 -15.53
N LEU A 91 -0.09 7.37 -16.18
CA LEU A 91 1.04 7.91 -16.93
C LEU A 91 0.60 8.74 -18.12
N ASP A 92 -0.34 8.24 -18.94
CA ASP A 92 -0.90 8.99 -20.07
C ASP A 92 -1.56 10.30 -19.61
N ARG A 93 -2.28 10.27 -18.49
CA ARG A 93 -2.90 11.45 -17.88
C ARG A 93 -1.83 12.45 -17.41
N ALA A 94 -0.77 11.98 -16.77
CA ALA A 94 0.32 12.85 -16.32
C ALA A 94 1.02 13.55 -17.51
N VAL A 95 1.22 12.82 -18.62
CA VAL A 95 1.73 13.41 -19.88
C VAL A 95 0.76 14.45 -20.45
N ALA A 96 -0.54 14.13 -20.51
CA ALA A 96 -1.57 15.04 -21.03
C ALA A 96 -1.71 16.32 -20.19
N ASP A 97 -1.52 16.22 -18.87
CA ASP A 97 -1.52 17.36 -17.94
C ASP A 97 -0.24 18.19 -18.01
N GLY A 98 0.77 17.74 -18.78
CA GLY A 98 2.03 18.45 -18.97
C GLY A 98 2.99 18.36 -17.76
N ILE A 99 2.84 17.35 -16.93
CA ILE A 99 3.79 17.07 -15.83
C ILE A 99 5.18 16.86 -16.42
N LYS A 100 6.18 17.49 -15.80
CA LYS A 100 7.58 17.44 -16.24
C LYS A 100 8.43 16.52 -15.39
N THR A 101 8.21 16.59 -14.07
CA THR A 101 8.87 15.73 -13.10
C THR A 101 7.85 14.80 -12.49
N LEU A 102 8.06 13.49 -12.64
CA LEU A 102 7.21 12.45 -12.08
C LEU A 102 8.03 11.55 -11.16
N ILE A 103 7.67 11.55 -9.89
CA ILE A 103 8.15 10.58 -8.90
C ILE A 103 7.11 9.48 -8.84
N VAL A 104 7.49 8.22 -8.97
CA VAL A 104 6.58 7.08 -8.86
C VAL A 104 6.92 6.33 -7.59
N GLN A 105 6.00 6.31 -6.62
CA GLN A 105 6.18 5.59 -5.35
C GLN A 105 5.32 4.35 -5.34
N PRO A 106 5.91 3.14 -5.49
CA PRO A 106 5.19 1.89 -5.30
C PRO A 106 4.89 1.67 -3.80
N THR A 107 3.69 1.19 -3.48
CA THR A 107 3.36 0.73 -2.13
C THR A 107 3.49 -0.79 -2.00
N HIS A 108 4.26 -1.43 -2.86
CA HIS A 108 4.56 -2.85 -2.79
C HIS A 108 5.40 -3.17 -1.55
N LEU A 109 5.28 -4.39 -1.05
CA LEU A 109 6.06 -4.86 0.09
C LEU A 109 7.53 -5.10 -0.27
N MET A 110 7.79 -5.59 -1.49
CA MET A 110 9.08 -6.12 -1.94
C MET A 110 9.30 -5.91 -3.44
N HIS A 111 10.52 -6.22 -3.93
CA HIS A 111 10.88 -6.31 -5.33
C HIS A 111 10.32 -7.59 -6.00
N GLY A 112 8.99 -7.73 -6.01
CA GLY A 112 8.30 -8.85 -6.64
C GLY A 112 7.98 -8.61 -8.12
N PHE A 113 7.10 -9.47 -8.68
CA PHE A 113 6.69 -9.37 -10.08
C PHE A 113 6.01 -8.03 -10.39
N GLU A 114 5.08 -7.58 -9.52
CA GLU A 114 4.37 -6.32 -9.73
C GLU A 114 5.31 -5.09 -9.71
N TYR A 115 6.35 -5.12 -8.87
CA TYR A 115 7.37 -4.06 -8.87
C TYR A 115 8.16 -4.05 -10.19
N THR A 116 8.52 -5.23 -10.69
CA THR A 116 9.24 -5.38 -11.96
C THR A 116 8.36 -4.93 -13.13
N ASP A 117 7.10 -5.36 -13.18
CA ASP A 117 6.14 -4.97 -14.21
C ASP A 117 5.90 -3.44 -14.22
N LEU A 118 5.82 -2.83 -13.03
CA LEU A 118 5.73 -1.38 -12.91
C LEU A 118 6.94 -0.69 -13.51
N LYS A 119 8.14 -1.16 -13.19
CA LYS A 119 9.39 -0.63 -13.73
C LYS A 119 9.44 -0.74 -15.26
N ASP A 120 9.07 -1.89 -15.80
CA ASP A 120 9.02 -2.13 -17.25
C ASP A 120 7.99 -1.23 -17.95
N GLU A 121 6.90 -0.87 -17.27
CA GLU A 121 5.92 0.10 -17.78
C GLU A 121 6.51 1.51 -17.78
N LEU A 122 7.19 1.93 -16.71
CA LEU A 122 7.82 3.26 -16.61
C LEU A 122 8.90 3.47 -17.68
N ASP A 123 9.65 2.43 -18.02
CA ASP A 123 10.71 2.48 -19.04
C ASP A 123 10.18 2.92 -20.42
N LYS A 124 8.89 2.69 -20.70
CA LYS A 124 8.22 3.13 -21.94
C LYS A 124 7.91 4.62 -21.96
N TYR A 125 8.01 5.31 -20.84
CA TYR A 125 7.68 6.71 -20.66
C TYR A 125 8.87 7.63 -20.41
N THR A 126 10.08 7.09 -20.42
CA THR A 126 11.32 7.84 -20.11
C THR A 126 11.54 9.05 -21.05
N ASP A 127 11.00 9.02 -22.27
CA ASP A 127 11.07 10.11 -23.27
C ASP A 127 9.88 11.09 -23.17
N LYS A 128 8.92 10.86 -22.28
CA LYS A 128 7.69 11.66 -22.14
C LYS A 128 7.80 12.71 -21.03
N PHE A 129 8.68 12.51 -20.06
CA PHE A 129 8.93 13.39 -18.94
C PHE A 129 10.33 13.98 -19.05
N ASP A 130 10.54 15.17 -18.49
CA ASP A 130 11.88 15.72 -18.33
C ASP A 130 12.65 14.88 -17.28
N THR A 131 11.93 14.39 -16.27
CA THR A 131 12.43 13.48 -15.25
C THR A 131 11.33 12.51 -14.82
N ILE A 132 11.63 11.22 -14.80
CA ILE A 132 10.81 10.19 -14.20
C ILE A 132 11.71 9.28 -13.37
N VAL A 133 11.38 9.10 -12.09
CA VAL A 133 12.12 8.24 -11.16
C VAL A 133 11.14 7.40 -10.37
N MET A 134 11.60 6.25 -9.91
CA MET A 134 10.82 5.30 -9.11
C MET A 134 11.47 5.13 -7.74
N GLY A 135 10.67 5.23 -6.69
CA GLY A 135 11.06 4.91 -5.32
C GLY A 135 11.08 3.40 -5.08
N GLU A 136 11.58 3.02 -3.92
CA GLU A 136 11.74 1.65 -3.50
C GLU A 136 10.47 1.08 -2.84
N PRO A 137 10.27 -0.25 -2.82
CA PRO A 137 9.20 -0.88 -2.06
C PRO A 137 9.49 -0.83 -0.57
N LEU A 138 8.53 -1.24 0.28
CA LEU A 138 8.62 -1.11 1.75
C LEU A 138 9.88 -1.74 2.34
N LEU A 139 10.18 -2.99 1.96
CA LEU A 139 11.30 -3.77 2.48
C LEU A 139 12.45 -3.79 1.45
N ASN A 140 13.28 -2.76 1.46
CA ASN A 140 14.41 -2.59 0.55
C ASN A 140 15.75 -2.70 1.27
N THR A 141 15.92 -2.06 2.41
CA THR A 141 17.16 -2.00 3.17
C THR A 141 17.03 -2.69 4.54
N GLU A 142 18.16 -3.02 5.16
CA GLU A 142 18.19 -3.56 6.54
C GLU A 142 17.48 -2.59 7.52
N GLU A 143 17.64 -1.27 7.33
CA GLU A 143 16.96 -0.26 8.15
C GLU A 143 15.45 -0.31 7.98
N ASP A 144 14.92 -0.55 6.77
CA ASP A 144 13.48 -0.69 6.55
C ASP A 144 12.92 -1.90 7.32
N PHE A 145 13.61 -3.04 7.26
CA PHE A 145 13.21 -4.23 8.03
C PHE A 145 13.19 -3.96 9.53
N GLU A 146 14.21 -3.27 10.06
CA GLU A 146 14.25 -2.90 11.47
C GLU A 146 13.12 -1.96 11.87
N GLN A 147 12.83 -0.95 11.05
CA GLN A 147 11.74 0.01 11.31
C GLN A 147 10.36 -0.67 11.23
N VAL A 148 10.17 -1.59 10.29
CA VAL A 148 8.95 -2.40 10.21
C VAL A 148 8.82 -3.26 11.47
N ALA A 149 9.88 -3.96 11.88
CA ALA A 149 9.87 -4.78 13.09
C ALA A 149 9.53 -3.96 14.34
N ASP A 150 10.14 -2.79 14.51
CA ASP A 150 9.88 -1.89 15.64
C ASP A 150 8.44 -1.38 15.65
N THR A 151 7.88 -1.07 14.46
CA THR A 151 6.50 -0.64 14.32
C THR A 151 5.54 -1.76 14.72
N LEU A 152 5.75 -2.97 14.21
CA LEU A 152 4.92 -4.14 14.53
C LEU A 152 5.01 -4.52 16.02
N ALA A 153 6.22 -4.51 16.57
CA ALA A 153 6.45 -4.81 17.99
C ALA A 153 5.73 -3.81 18.90
N LYS A 154 5.75 -2.53 18.56
CA LYS A 154 5.05 -1.48 19.30
C LYS A 154 3.53 -1.64 19.25
N ASP A 155 2.99 -1.94 18.07
CA ASP A 155 1.55 -2.07 17.89
C ASP A 155 0.98 -3.30 18.59
N THR A 156 1.76 -4.38 18.66
CA THR A 156 1.35 -5.64 19.27
C THR A 156 1.85 -5.83 20.71
N GLU A 157 2.52 -4.81 21.29
CA GLU A 157 3.09 -4.86 22.66
C GLU A 157 2.10 -5.37 23.71
N SER A 158 0.84 -4.97 23.61
CA SER A 158 -0.22 -5.35 24.55
C SER A 158 -0.58 -6.84 24.56
N TYR A 159 -0.18 -7.56 23.51
CA TYR A 159 -0.43 -9.00 23.37
C TYR A 159 0.72 -9.86 23.91
N VAL A 160 1.91 -9.28 24.07
CA VAL A 160 3.12 -10.00 24.50
C VAL A 160 3.08 -10.22 26.01
N ASP A 161 2.70 -11.42 26.44
CA ASP A 161 2.53 -11.81 27.83
C ASP A 161 3.28 -13.10 28.21
N GLY A 162 4.09 -13.63 27.27
CA GLY A 162 4.81 -14.90 27.41
C GLY A 162 3.92 -16.15 27.28
N LYS A 163 2.65 -15.97 26.89
CA LYS A 163 1.67 -17.03 26.61
C LYS A 163 1.01 -16.86 25.24
N THR A 164 1.33 -15.79 24.54
CA THR A 164 0.79 -15.43 23.24
C THR A 164 1.90 -15.45 22.19
N ALA A 165 1.69 -16.19 21.09
CA ALA A 165 2.48 -16.07 19.88
C ALA A 165 1.84 -15.01 18.98
N VAL A 166 2.62 -14.05 18.48
CA VAL A 166 2.20 -13.07 17.47
C VAL A 166 2.68 -13.56 16.11
N VAL A 167 1.75 -13.82 15.21
CA VAL A 167 2.03 -14.46 13.93
C VAL A 167 1.62 -13.53 12.80
N PHE A 168 2.58 -13.16 11.98
CA PHE A 168 2.40 -12.31 10.82
C PHE A 168 2.22 -13.15 9.57
N MET A 169 1.10 -12.95 8.88
CA MET A 169 0.77 -13.67 7.65
C MET A 169 1.10 -12.83 6.42
N GLY A 170 2.15 -13.21 5.69
CA GLY A 170 2.48 -12.69 4.38
C GLY A 170 1.70 -13.39 3.24
N HIS A 171 1.71 -12.77 2.06
CA HIS A 171 1.13 -13.39 0.86
C HIS A 171 1.96 -14.60 0.41
N GLY A 172 3.27 -14.43 0.33
CA GLY A 172 4.18 -15.36 -0.31
C GLY A 172 4.29 -15.12 -1.83
N THR A 173 5.36 -15.59 -2.44
CA THR A 173 5.58 -15.48 -3.90
C THR A 173 6.53 -16.57 -4.39
N GLU A 174 6.41 -16.94 -5.66
CA GLU A 174 7.39 -17.81 -6.34
C GLU A 174 8.67 -17.07 -6.78
N ALA A 175 8.70 -15.73 -6.64
CA ALA A 175 9.88 -14.93 -6.94
C ALA A 175 10.98 -15.09 -5.88
N ASP A 176 12.24 -14.85 -6.26
CA ASP A 176 13.38 -14.86 -5.32
C ASP A 176 13.18 -13.89 -4.15
N SER A 177 12.42 -12.80 -4.36
CA SER A 177 12.06 -11.84 -3.31
C SER A 177 11.24 -12.43 -2.17
N ASN A 178 10.78 -13.69 -2.25
CA ASN A 178 10.15 -14.40 -1.13
C ASN A 178 11.07 -14.51 0.09
N GLU A 179 12.38 -14.40 -0.10
CA GLU A 179 13.38 -14.38 0.98
C GLU A 179 13.12 -13.32 2.04
N ILE A 180 12.38 -12.25 1.74
CA ILE A 180 12.06 -11.19 2.69
C ILE A 180 11.33 -11.70 3.94
N TYR A 181 10.54 -12.77 3.83
CA TYR A 181 9.81 -13.33 4.97
C TYR A 181 10.76 -14.01 5.96
N ALA A 182 11.76 -14.74 5.45
CA ALA A 182 12.82 -15.30 6.29
C ALA A 182 13.73 -14.20 6.87
N GLN A 183 14.01 -13.15 6.10
CA GLN A 183 14.73 -11.96 6.58
C GLN A 183 13.98 -11.28 7.73
N MET A 184 12.67 -11.06 7.58
CA MET A 184 11.85 -10.45 8.63
C MET A 184 11.84 -11.28 9.91
N GLN A 185 11.74 -12.61 9.79
CA GLN A 185 11.88 -13.53 10.92
C GLN A 185 13.26 -13.37 11.61
N GLY A 186 14.34 -13.28 10.82
CA GLY A 186 15.69 -13.04 11.33
C GLY A 186 15.80 -11.72 12.11
N VAL A 187 15.17 -10.66 11.62
CA VAL A 187 15.16 -9.36 12.31
C VAL A 187 14.40 -9.45 13.64
N PHE A 188 13.28 -10.18 13.71
CA PHE A 188 12.61 -10.42 14.99
C PHE A 188 13.50 -11.18 15.98
N GLU A 189 14.25 -12.18 15.51
CA GLU A 189 15.20 -12.94 16.32
C GLU A 189 16.35 -12.08 16.83
N ASP A 190 16.96 -11.26 15.98
CA ASP A 190 18.06 -10.35 16.31
C ASP A 190 17.63 -9.26 17.32
N LYS A 191 16.37 -8.84 17.25
CA LYS A 191 15.75 -7.92 18.22
C LYS A 191 15.24 -8.59 19.50
N GLU A 192 15.50 -9.90 19.68
CA GLU A 192 15.03 -10.68 20.83
C GLU A 192 13.48 -10.72 20.96
N LEU A 193 12.75 -10.56 19.87
CA LEU A 193 11.29 -10.67 19.82
C LEU A 193 10.88 -12.15 19.69
N ALA A 194 11.09 -12.91 20.73
CA ALA A 194 11.01 -14.38 20.72
C ALA A 194 9.60 -14.95 20.49
N ASP A 195 8.55 -14.14 20.68
CA ASP A 195 7.15 -14.53 20.53
C ASP A 195 6.58 -14.17 19.15
N TYR A 196 7.43 -13.70 18.21
CA TYR A 196 7.05 -13.20 16.89
C TYR A 196 7.42 -14.19 15.79
N TYR A 197 6.48 -14.48 14.91
CA TYR A 197 6.61 -15.47 13.85
C TYR A 197 6.10 -14.93 12.51
N VAL A 198 6.72 -15.36 11.42
CA VAL A 198 6.31 -15.03 10.07
C VAL A 198 5.95 -16.31 9.32
N GLY A 199 4.82 -16.31 8.64
CA GLY A 199 4.43 -17.33 7.68
C GLY A 199 3.76 -16.72 6.46
N THR A 200 3.54 -17.52 5.41
CA THR A 200 2.94 -17.07 4.15
C THR A 200 1.79 -17.98 3.73
N VAL A 201 0.86 -17.42 2.92
CA VAL A 201 -0.28 -18.17 2.37
C VAL A 201 0.15 -19.05 1.21
N GLU A 202 0.98 -18.54 0.29
CA GLU A 202 1.24 -19.16 -1.00
C GLU A 202 2.68 -19.67 -1.18
N ALA A 203 3.53 -19.55 -0.12
CA ALA A 203 4.94 -19.93 -0.20
C ALA A 203 5.49 -20.41 1.17
N GLU A 204 6.82 -20.48 1.28
CA GLU A 204 7.52 -20.75 2.54
C GLU A 204 8.08 -19.45 3.15
N PRO A 205 8.09 -19.34 4.51
CA PRO A 205 7.58 -20.32 5.46
C PRO A 205 6.06 -20.41 5.46
N SER A 206 5.54 -21.63 5.55
CA SER A 206 4.11 -21.94 5.54
C SER A 206 3.48 -21.83 6.92
N LEU A 207 2.15 -21.98 7.02
CA LEU A 207 1.47 -22.12 8.32
C LEU A 207 1.97 -23.35 9.09
N ASP A 208 2.27 -24.46 8.40
CA ASP A 208 2.79 -25.69 9.04
C ASP A 208 4.16 -25.42 9.71
N ASP A 209 5.01 -24.60 9.09
CA ASP A 209 6.28 -24.18 9.69
C ASP A 209 6.07 -23.33 10.95
N VAL A 210 5.11 -22.41 10.90
CA VAL A 210 4.73 -21.61 12.07
C VAL A 210 4.22 -22.50 13.18
N ILE A 211 3.31 -23.44 12.89
CA ILE A 211 2.80 -24.39 13.88
C ILE A 211 3.95 -25.19 14.50
N ALA A 212 4.86 -25.71 13.67
CA ALA A 212 6.03 -26.44 14.16
C ALA A 212 6.95 -25.57 15.04
N ALA A 213 7.07 -24.28 14.75
CA ALA A 213 7.89 -23.34 15.51
C ALA A 213 7.29 -22.97 16.88
N ILE A 214 5.97 -22.98 17.02
CA ILE A 214 5.26 -22.68 18.28
C ILE A 214 4.95 -23.93 19.08
N ASP A 215 4.98 -25.12 18.47
CA ASP A 215 4.71 -26.40 19.15
C ASP A 215 5.70 -26.64 20.30
N GLY A 216 5.21 -27.15 21.39
CA GLY A 216 6.00 -27.43 22.61
C GLY A 216 6.44 -26.19 23.39
N LYS A 217 6.08 -24.98 22.94
CA LYS A 217 6.19 -23.75 23.74
C LYS A 217 4.94 -23.55 24.59
N ASP A 218 5.07 -22.72 25.61
CA ASP A 218 4.02 -22.52 26.61
C ASP A 218 2.88 -21.58 26.13
N TYR A 219 2.70 -21.44 24.81
CA TYR A 219 1.62 -20.58 24.26
C TYR A 219 0.25 -21.22 24.42
N THR A 220 -0.72 -20.39 24.77
CA THR A 220 -2.14 -20.75 24.84
C THR A 220 -2.98 -19.90 23.88
N ARG A 221 -2.38 -18.83 23.32
CA ARG A 221 -3.04 -17.87 22.44
C ARG A 221 -2.14 -17.59 21.24
N VAL A 222 -2.78 -17.35 20.09
CA VAL A 222 -2.15 -16.84 18.88
C VAL A 222 -2.87 -15.57 18.45
N VAL A 223 -2.11 -14.52 18.17
CA VAL A 223 -2.60 -13.30 17.51
C VAL A 223 -2.11 -13.33 16.08
N LEU A 224 -3.04 -13.25 15.15
CA LEU A 224 -2.77 -13.20 13.71
C LEU A 224 -2.90 -11.77 13.19
N GLU A 225 -1.91 -11.32 12.41
CA GLU A 225 -1.93 -10.03 11.74
C GLU A 225 -1.35 -10.15 10.33
N PRO A 226 -1.88 -9.45 9.29
CA PRO A 226 -1.32 -9.53 7.96
C PRO A 226 0.01 -8.77 7.85
N LEU A 227 1.06 -9.43 7.33
CA LEU A 227 2.28 -8.80 6.85
C LEU A 227 2.08 -8.38 5.38
N MET A 228 1.07 -7.56 5.17
CA MET A 228 0.62 -7.05 3.88
C MET A 228 0.21 -5.59 4.01
N VAL A 229 0.46 -4.79 2.99
CA VAL A 229 0.17 -3.34 3.02
C VAL A 229 -1.32 -3.07 3.25
N VAL A 230 -2.19 -3.93 2.73
CA VAL A 230 -3.65 -3.86 2.87
C VAL A 230 -4.19 -5.12 3.54
N ALA A 231 -5.20 -5.00 4.40
CA ALA A 231 -6.00 -6.14 4.87
C ALA A 231 -7.09 -6.41 3.83
N GLY A 232 -6.72 -7.17 2.79
CA GLY A 232 -7.58 -7.53 1.66
C GLY A 232 -8.22 -8.91 1.80
N ASP A 233 -8.34 -9.60 0.66
CA ASP A 233 -9.01 -10.90 0.56
C ASP A 233 -8.34 -11.96 1.43
N HIS A 234 -7.00 -12.12 1.33
CA HIS A 234 -6.25 -13.07 2.14
C HIS A 234 -6.39 -12.83 3.65
N ALA A 235 -6.35 -11.58 4.11
CA ALA A 235 -6.52 -11.28 5.53
C ALA A 235 -7.94 -11.62 6.04
N ASN A 236 -8.96 -11.39 5.21
CA ASN A 236 -10.35 -11.62 5.60
C ASN A 236 -10.79 -13.07 5.45
N ASN A 237 -10.24 -13.81 4.48
CA ASN A 237 -10.65 -15.18 4.16
C ASN A 237 -9.60 -16.19 4.64
N ASP A 238 -8.37 -16.16 4.10
CA ASP A 238 -7.35 -17.17 4.43
C ASP A 238 -6.82 -17.04 5.86
N MET A 239 -6.72 -15.82 6.42
CA MET A 239 -6.30 -15.61 7.79
C MET A 239 -7.45 -15.73 8.79
N ALA A 240 -8.47 -14.89 8.64
CA ALA A 240 -9.51 -14.69 9.66
C ALA A 240 -10.88 -15.30 9.31
N GLY A 241 -11.00 -15.97 8.16
CA GLY A 241 -12.23 -16.61 7.71
C GLY A 241 -12.72 -17.71 8.63
N ASP A 242 -13.96 -18.14 8.43
CA ASP A 242 -14.60 -19.22 9.21
C ASP A 242 -14.53 -20.59 8.49
N GLU A 243 -13.92 -20.66 7.31
CA GLU A 243 -13.70 -21.91 6.57
C GLU A 243 -12.65 -22.77 7.27
N ASP A 244 -12.73 -24.09 7.07
CA ASP A 244 -11.88 -25.05 7.79
C ASP A 244 -10.38 -24.90 7.46
N ASP A 245 -10.04 -24.30 6.32
CA ASP A 245 -8.69 -24.08 5.82
C ASP A 245 -8.11 -22.69 6.17
N SER A 246 -8.87 -21.85 6.85
CA SER A 246 -8.33 -20.58 7.34
C SER A 246 -7.33 -20.79 8.47
N TRP A 247 -6.32 -19.92 8.57
CA TRP A 247 -5.32 -19.96 9.64
C TRP A 247 -5.95 -19.93 11.03
N LYS A 248 -6.96 -19.10 11.22
CA LYS A 248 -7.76 -19.03 12.45
C LYS A 248 -8.37 -20.37 12.80
N SER A 249 -9.02 -21.05 11.85
CA SER A 249 -9.69 -22.34 12.08
C SER A 249 -8.69 -23.45 12.36
N ILE A 250 -7.59 -23.52 11.60
CA ILE A 250 -6.52 -24.50 11.78
C ILE A 250 -5.88 -24.34 13.18
N LEU A 251 -5.44 -23.13 13.55
CA LEU A 251 -4.79 -22.88 14.86
C LEU A 251 -5.76 -23.09 16.02
N THR A 252 -7.06 -22.79 15.83
CA THR A 252 -8.08 -23.14 16.84
C THR A 252 -8.22 -24.65 16.98
N GLY A 253 -8.13 -25.39 15.87
CA GLY A 253 -8.11 -26.87 15.87
C GLY A 253 -6.91 -27.47 16.59
N GLU A 254 -5.74 -26.80 16.56
CA GLU A 254 -4.55 -27.13 17.32
C GLU A 254 -4.67 -26.81 18.84
N GLY A 255 -5.73 -26.10 19.24
CA GLY A 255 -6.04 -25.84 20.64
C GLY A 255 -5.67 -24.47 21.16
N TYR A 256 -5.28 -23.55 20.28
CA TYR A 256 -4.98 -22.16 20.66
C TYR A 256 -6.27 -21.31 20.71
N GLU A 257 -6.30 -20.32 21.60
CA GLU A 257 -7.20 -19.18 21.48
C GLU A 257 -6.66 -18.26 20.41
N VAL A 258 -7.45 -17.97 19.36
CA VAL A 258 -6.99 -17.19 18.20
C VAL A 258 -7.71 -15.86 18.13
N GLU A 259 -6.95 -14.77 18.06
CA GLU A 259 -7.41 -13.42 17.77
C GLU A 259 -6.82 -12.95 16.45
N CYS A 260 -7.65 -12.28 15.62
CA CYS A 260 -7.21 -11.74 14.33
C CYS A 260 -7.30 -10.22 14.34
N ILE A 261 -6.17 -9.56 14.02
CA ILE A 261 -6.07 -8.13 13.78
C ILE A 261 -6.17 -7.92 12.27
N LEU A 262 -7.30 -7.37 11.81
CA LEU A 262 -7.56 -7.12 10.38
C LEU A 262 -7.08 -5.72 9.97
N GLU A 263 -5.82 -5.42 10.27
CA GLU A 263 -5.16 -4.16 9.94
C GLU A 263 -4.03 -4.39 8.94
N GLY A 264 -4.04 -3.64 7.83
CA GLY A 264 -2.92 -3.66 6.89
C GLY A 264 -1.77 -2.78 7.37
N LEU A 265 -0.54 -3.09 6.96
CA LEU A 265 0.66 -2.34 7.35
C LEU A 265 0.53 -0.83 7.07
N GLY A 266 -0.16 -0.46 5.98
CA GLY A 266 -0.36 0.95 5.60
C GLY A 266 -1.15 1.80 6.61
N GLN A 267 -1.85 1.18 7.58
CA GLN A 267 -2.53 1.90 8.67
C GLN A 267 -1.54 2.45 9.71
N LYS A 268 -0.34 1.87 9.77
CA LYS A 268 0.65 2.17 10.80
C LYS A 268 1.50 3.37 10.40
N GLU A 269 1.53 4.39 11.27
CA GLU A 269 2.29 5.63 11.02
C GLU A 269 3.78 5.34 10.70
N GLY A 270 4.42 4.40 11.42
CA GLY A 270 5.80 4.02 11.15
C GLY A 270 6.02 3.51 9.73
N ILE A 271 5.08 2.74 9.19
CA ILE A 271 5.12 2.24 7.80
C ILE A 271 4.92 3.37 6.79
N GLN A 272 3.98 4.29 7.04
CA GLN A 272 3.76 5.45 6.18
C GLN A 272 5.01 6.31 6.07
N GLN A 273 5.77 6.48 7.17
CA GLN A 273 7.00 7.27 7.19
C GLN A 273 8.14 6.60 6.39
N ILE A 274 8.20 5.27 6.29
CA ILE A 274 9.15 4.59 5.40
C ILE A 274 8.87 4.97 3.94
N TYR A 275 7.61 4.91 3.49
CA TYR A 275 7.26 5.34 2.13
C TYR A 275 7.55 6.82 1.88
N VAL A 276 7.33 7.69 2.88
CA VAL A 276 7.71 9.11 2.79
C VAL A 276 9.22 9.26 2.61
N ALA A 277 10.03 8.48 3.34
CA ALA A 277 11.49 8.49 3.19
C ALA A 277 11.91 8.00 1.79
N HIS A 278 11.30 6.93 1.26
CA HIS A 278 11.59 6.42 -0.09
C HIS A 278 11.22 7.44 -1.19
N VAL A 279 10.17 8.24 -1.01
CA VAL A 279 9.89 9.38 -1.89
C VAL A 279 11.02 10.43 -1.82
N GLN A 280 11.54 10.72 -0.60
CA GLN A 280 12.66 11.65 -0.46
C GLN A 280 13.92 11.16 -1.17
N ASP A 281 14.26 9.88 -1.01
CA ASP A 281 15.40 9.27 -1.67
C ASP A 281 15.26 9.33 -3.20
N ALA A 282 14.05 9.10 -3.72
CA ALA A 282 13.77 9.24 -5.14
C ALA A 282 13.93 10.69 -5.63
N ILE A 283 13.49 11.69 -4.85
CA ILE A 283 13.69 13.12 -5.14
C ILE A 283 15.19 13.47 -5.11
N ASP A 284 15.92 13.02 -4.10
CA ASP A 284 17.34 13.30 -3.94
C ASP A 284 18.18 12.68 -5.06
N SER A 285 17.72 11.60 -5.67
CA SER A 285 18.38 10.93 -6.80
C SER A 285 18.41 11.77 -8.08
N ILE A 286 17.58 12.82 -8.18
CA ILE A 286 17.48 13.71 -9.35
C ILE A 286 18.12 15.09 -9.14
N ALA A 287 18.67 15.37 -7.97
CA ALA A 287 19.23 16.68 -7.55
C ALA A 287 20.66 16.96 -8.07
#